data_fafd6f3a6197793f76cf95d364f3905f
#
_entry.id   fafd6f3a6197793f76cf95d364f3905f
#
_cell.length_a   1.000
_cell.length_b   1.000
_cell.length_c   1.000
_cell.angle_alpha   90.00
_cell.angle_beta   90.00
_cell.angle_gamma   90.00
#
_symmetry.space_group_name_H-M   'P 1'
#
loop_
_entity.id
_entity.type
_entity.pdbx_description
1 polymer ?
#
loop_
_entity_poly.entity_id
_entity_poly.type
_entity_poly.pdbx_seq_one_letter_code
_entity_poly.pdbx_strand_id
1 'polypeptide(L)'
;MYELATLLTLVNQVSGTPYISGGDSPRGTDCSGLVSWVTNAATGRPVYGDRFNTGNIEGALRARGFEYGTQPGALVVGWNRGHTAVTLPDGTPVSSGEG
;
A
#
# COMPACT_ATOMS: atom_id res chain seq x y z
N MET A 1 9.49 -6.44 -11.20
CA MET A 1 9.09 -7.56 -10.33
C MET A 1 9.60 -7.29 -8.92
N TYR A 2 8.80 -7.59 -7.91
CA TYR A 2 9.16 -7.37 -6.52
C TYR A 2 9.49 -8.69 -5.84
N GLU A 3 10.20 -8.61 -4.72
CA GLU A 3 10.43 -9.74 -3.83
C GLU A 3 9.67 -9.53 -2.52
N LEU A 4 9.12 -10.61 -1.96
CA LEU A 4 8.42 -10.56 -0.68
C LEU A 4 9.32 -9.99 0.43
N ALA A 5 10.59 -10.37 0.46
CA ALA A 5 11.52 -9.85 1.45
C ALA A 5 11.66 -8.32 1.40
N THR A 6 11.62 -7.73 0.20
CA THR A 6 11.67 -6.28 0.01
C THR A 6 10.43 -5.62 0.62
N LEU A 7 9.24 -6.19 0.39
CA LEU A 7 8.00 -5.66 0.96
C LEU A 7 7.98 -5.79 2.48
N LEU A 8 8.42 -6.92 3.03
CA LEU A 8 8.50 -7.11 4.48
C LEU A 8 9.47 -6.13 5.12
N THR A 9 10.61 -5.87 4.48
CA THR A 9 11.57 -4.89 4.95
C THR A 9 10.96 -3.50 4.99
N LEU A 10 10.26 -3.09 3.92
CA LEU A 10 9.58 -1.81 3.88
C LEU A 10 8.54 -1.68 5.00
N VAL A 11 7.69 -2.71 5.17
CA VAL A 11 6.66 -2.71 6.21
C VAL A 11 7.30 -2.56 7.60
N ASN A 12 8.39 -3.27 7.87
CA ASN A 12 9.10 -3.15 9.13
C ASN A 12 9.68 -1.74 9.34
N GLN A 13 10.23 -1.13 8.30
CA GLN A 13 10.80 0.21 8.38
C GLN A 13 9.74 1.28 8.69
N VAL A 14 8.53 1.11 8.17
CA VAL A 14 7.45 2.09 8.36
C VAL A 14 6.50 1.71 9.49
N SER A 15 6.74 0.61 10.17
CA SER A 15 5.95 0.18 11.32
C SER A 15 6.03 1.25 12.41
N GLY A 16 4.87 1.63 12.95
CA GLY A 16 4.78 2.68 13.96
C GLY A 16 4.70 4.10 13.39
N THR A 17 4.70 4.27 12.06
CA THR A 17 4.47 5.58 11.46
C THR A 17 3.13 6.15 11.92
N PRO A 18 3.10 7.41 12.43
CA PRO A 18 1.85 8.00 12.90
C PRO A 18 0.81 8.16 11.79
N TYR A 19 -0.47 8.05 12.15
CA TYR A 19 -1.56 8.32 11.22
C TYR A 19 -1.72 9.82 11.02
N ILE A 20 -1.49 10.30 9.79
CA ILE A 20 -1.70 11.68 9.38
C ILE A 20 -2.41 11.67 8.03
N SER A 21 -3.60 12.24 7.97
CA SER A 21 -4.36 12.30 6.73
C SER A 21 -3.57 13.04 5.64
N GLY A 22 -3.42 12.42 4.47
CA GLY A 22 -2.64 12.96 3.36
C GLY A 22 -1.14 12.81 3.49
N GLY A 23 -0.64 12.19 4.58
CA GLY A 23 0.79 12.02 4.81
C GLY A 23 1.47 11.11 3.78
N ASP A 24 2.69 11.47 3.38
CA ASP A 24 3.48 10.73 2.41
C ASP A 24 4.97 10.78 2.79
N SER A 25 5.25 10.49 4.05
CA SER A 25 6.62 10.46 4.57
C SER A 25 6.69 9.60 5.84
N PRO A 26 7.90 9.22 6.31
CA PRO A 26 8.05 8.51 7.57
C PRO A 26 7.49 9.26 8.79
N ARG A 27 7.21 10.55 8.66
CA ARG A 27 6.62 11.36 9.74
C ARG A 27 5.14 11.07 9.95
N GLY A 28 4.45 10.58 8.92
CA GLY A 28 3.05 10.21 9.02
C GLY A 28 2.46 9.83 7.68
N THR A 29 1.46 8.98 7.73
CA THR A 29 0.70 8.53 6.57
C THR A 29 -0.71 8.14 6.99
N ASP A 30 -1.57 7.90 6.01
CA ASP A 30 -2.89 7.33 6.23
C ASP A 30 -2.99 5.97 5.52
N CYS A 31 -4.20 5.38 5.48
CA CYS A 31 -4.38 4.05 4.90
C CYS A 31 -3.98 4.01 3.43
N SER A 32 -4.41 4.98 2.63
CA SER A 32 -4.06 5.02 1.21
C SER A 32 -2.60 5.39 0.97
N GLY A 33 -2.00 6.20 1.84
CA GLY A 33 -0.57 6.49 1.78
C GLY A 33 0.27 5.25 1.99
N LEU A 34 -0.05 4.45 3.00
CA LEU A 34 0.65 3.19 3.26
C LEU A 34 0.51 2.21 2.09
N VAL A 35 -0.70 2.03 1.56
CA VAL A 35 -0.93 1.17 0.40
C VAL A 35 -0.20 1.71 -0.82
N SER A 36 -0.12 3.03 -1.00
CA SER A 36 0.69 3.64 -2.06
C SER A 36 2.16 3.22 -1.94
N TRP A 37 2.73 3.29 -0.75
CA TRP A 37 4.12 2.91 -0.53
C TRP A 37 4.37 1.44 -0.90
N VAL A 38 3.51 0.54 -0.45
CA VAL A 38 3.67 -0.89 -0.72
C VAL A 38 3.52 -1.18 -2.22
N THR A 39 2.52 -0.61 -2.87
CA THR A 39 2.30 -0.84 -4.30
C THR A 39 3.37 -0.17 -5.16
N ASN A 40 3.89 0.98 -4.74
CA ASN A 40 5.01 1.63 -5.41
C ASN A 40 6.27 0.75 -5.35
N ALA A 41 6.59 0.24 -4.16
CA ALA A 41 7.73 -0.66 -4.01
C ALA A 41 7.57 -1.93 -4.85
N ALA A 42 6.36 -2.50 -4.87
CA ALA A 42 6.09 -3.73 -5.62
C ALA A 42 6.19 -3.53 -7.14
N THR A 43 5.99 -2.32 -7.63
CA THR A 43 6.00 -2.02 -9.07
C THR A 43 7.24 -1.25 -9.53
N GLY A 44 8.25 -1.14 -8.66
CA GLY A 44 9.52 -0.48 -9.01
C GLY A 44 9.44 1.04 -9.05
N ARG A 45 8.43 1.64 -8.43
CA ARG A 45 8.27 3.10 -8.31
C ARG A 45 8.94 3.60 -7.04
N PRO A 46 9.32 4.89 -6.97
CA PRO A 46 9.74 5.48 -5.70
C PRO A 46 8.67 5.32 -4.63
N VAL A 47 9.08 4.97 -3.41
CA VAL A 47 8.14 4.71 -2.31
C VAL A 47 7.34 5.97 -1.97
N TYR A 48 8.01 7.10 -1.85
CA TYR A 48 7.39 8.38 -1.52
C TYR A 48 7.23 9.25 -2.76
N GLY A 49 6.27 10.19 -2.72
CA GLY A 49 6.11 11.19 -3.76
C GLY A 49 5.13 10.82 -4.86
N ASP A 50 4.62 9.62 -4.88
CA ASP A 50 3.62 9.17 -5.87
C ASP A 50 2.50 8.41 -5.15
N ARG A 51 1.80 9.12 -4.28
CA ARG A 51 0.71 8.53 -3.52
C ARG A 51 -0.64 8.75 -4.19
N PHE A 52 -1.57 7.88 -3.87
CA PHE A 52 -2.99 8.03 -4.22
C PHE A 52 -3.83 8.09 -2.94
N ASN A 53 -5.12 8.38 -3.10
CA ASN A 53 -6.10 8.35 -2.01
C ASN A 53 -7.24 7.40 -2.39
N THR A 54 -8.18 7.17 -1.47
CA THR A 54 -9.29 6.26 -1.72
C THR A 54 -10.22 6.74 -2.83
N GLY A 55 -10.21 8.03 -3.17
CA GLY A 55 -11.01 8.58 -4.25
C GLY A 55 -10.46 8.29 -5.64
N ASN A 56 -9.15 8.07 -5.80
CA ASN A 56 -8.53 7.79 -7.09
C ASN A 56 -7.78 6.45 -7.13
N ILE A 57 -7.99 5.60 -6.11
CA ILE A 57 -7.23 4.36 -5.95
C ILE A 57 -7.41 3.39 -7.12
N GLU A 58 -8.61 3.28 -7.66
CA GLU A 58 -8.87 2.35 -8.76
C GLU A 58 -8.00 2.65 -9.98
N GLY A 59 -8.01 3.90 -10.44
CA GLY A 59 -7.18 4.31 -11.57
C GLY A 59 -5.68 4.20 -11.28
N ALA A 60 -5.28 4.53 -10.06
CA ALA A 60 -3.88 4.45 -9.65
C ALA A 60 -3.38 3.01 -9.63
N LEU A 61 -4.18 2.07 -9.15
CA LEU A 61 -3.81 0.65 -9.15
C LEU A 61 -3.75 0.09 -10.57
N ARG A 62 -4.69 0.46 -11.44
CA ARG A 62 -4.67 0.03 -12.84
C ARG A 62 -3.42 0.57 -13.56
N ALA A 63 -3.04 1.82 -13.29
CA ALA A 63 -1.82 2.39 -13.84
C ALA A 63 -0.56 1.64 -13.39
N ARG A 64 -0.62 0.98 -12.23
CA ARG A 64 0.47 0.15 -11.69
C ARG A 64 0.39 -1.31 -12.14
N GLY A 65 -0.54 -1.65 -13.03
CA GLY A 65 -0.67 -3.01 -13.57
C GLY A 65 -1.51 -3.96 -12.72
N PHE A 66 -2.23 -3.46 -11.73
CA PHE A 66 -3.12 -4.29 -10.92
C PHE A 66 -4.39 -4.63 -11.69
N GLU A 67 -4.89 -5.84 -11.48
CA GLU A 67 -6.16 -6.31 -12.04
C GLU A 67 -7.13 -6.65 -10.92
N TYR A 68 -8.43 -6.64 -11.23
CA TYR A 68 -9.45 -7.06 -10.28
C TYR A 68 -9.33 -8.55 -9.96
N GLY A 69 -9.64 -8.89 -8.73
CA GLY A 69 -9.64 -10.25 -8.26
C GLY A 69 -8.51 -10.53 -7.27
N THR A 70 -8.48 -11.77 -6.79
CA THR A 70 -7.49 -12.21 -5.82
C THR A 70 -6.83 -13.49 -6.30
N GLN A 71 -5.56 -13.68 -5.94
CA GLN A 71 -4.82 -14.90 -6.23
C GLN A 71 -3.92 -15.26 -5.04
N PRO A 72 -3.80 -16.56 -4.72
CA PRO A 72 -2.82 -16.98 -3.71
C PRO A 72 -1.41 -16.58 -4.14
N GLY A 73 -0.63 -16.07 -3.18
CA GLY A 73 0.74 -15.65 -3.45
C GLY A 73 0.87 -14.30 -4.15
N ALA A 74 -0.22 -13.59 -4.37
CA ALA A 74 -0.21 -12.25 -4.98
C ALA A 74 -0.33 -11.16 -3.93
N LEU A 75 0.12 -9.94 -4.28
CA LEU A 75 -0.15 -8.75 -3.51
C LEU A 75 -1.59 -8.32 -3.79
N VAL A 76 -2.43 -8.29 -2.76
CA VAL A 76 -3.86 -8.00 -2.90
C VAL A 76 -4.20 -6.70 -2.18
N VAL A 77 -4.85 -5.78 -2.90
CA VAL A 77 -5.32 -4.51 -2.33
C VAL A 77 -6.84 -4.54 -2.22
N GLY A 78 -7.35 -4.36 -1.01
CA GLY A 78 -8.78 -4.17 -0.76
C GLY A 78 -9.06 -2.70 -0.48
N TRP A 79 -10.20 -2.18 -0.97
CA TRP A 79 -10.54 -0.79 -0.75
C TRP A 79 -12.04 -0.54 -0.83
N ASN A 80 -12.46 0.52 -0.15
CA ASN A 80 -13.78 1.10 -0.26
C ASN A 80 -13.67 2.62 -0.17
N ARG A 81 -14.77 3.33 -0.04
CA ARG A 81 -14.76 4.81 -0.04
C ARG A 81 -13.95 5.42 1.09
N GLY A 82 -13.87 4.75 2.23
CA GLY A 82 -13.28 5.34 3.44
C GLY A 82 -12.00 4.68 3.90
N HIS A 83 -11.61 3.54 3.32
CA HIS A 83 -10.45 2.80 3.81
C HIS A 83 -9.86 1.89 2.73
N THR A 84 -8.57 1.63 2.86
CA THR A 84 -7.87 0.65 2.06
C THR A 84 -6.81 -0.08 2.90
N ALA A 85 -6.54 -1.31 2.52
CA ALA A 85 -5.53 -2.14 3.15
C ALA A 85 -4.93 -3.08 2.11
N VAL A 86 -3.78 -3.66 2.41
CA VAL A 86 -3.10 -4.57 1.50
C VAL A 86 -2.77 -5.87 2.22
N THR A 87 -2.87 -6.99 1.50
CA THR A 87 -2.39 -8.28 1.97
C THR A 87 -1.15 -8.65 1.16
N LEU A 88 -0.06 -8.90 1.86
CA LEU A 88 1.20 -9.30 1.24
C LEU A 88 1.10 -10.71 0.66
N PRO A 89 2.00 -11.11 -0.24
CA PRO A 89 1.95 -12.44 -0.87
C PRO A 89 1.99 -13.61 0.11
N ASP A 90 2.51 -13.43 1.31
CA ASP A 90 2.53 -14.45 2.37
C ASP A 90 1.26 -14.49 3.23
N GLY A 91 0.28 -13.64 2.93
CA GLY A 91 -0.96 -13.52 3.68
C GLY A 91 -0.93 -12.50 4.82
N THR A 92 0.17 -11.79 5.03
CA THR A 92 0.28 -10.78 6.09
C THR A 92 -0.56 -9.56 5.73
N PRO A 93 -1.56 -9.17 6.55
CA PRO A 93 -2.32 -7.95 6.32
C PRO A 93 -1.55 -6.72 6.80
N VAL A 94 -1.66 -5.63 6.06
CA VAL A 94 -1.02 -4.35 6.39
C VAL A 94 -2.01 -3.22 6.18
N SER A 95 -2.19 -2.38 7.20
CA SER A 95 -3.08 -1.23 7.11
C SER A 95 -2.64 -0.12 8.07
N SER A 96 -3.19 1.07 7.85
CA SER A 96 -2.99 2.23 8.73
C SER A 96 -4.35 2.86 9.04
N GLY A 97 -4.51 3.36 10.27
CA GLY A 97 -5.75 4.03 10.66
C GLY A 97 -6.88 3.11 11.07
N GLU A 98 -6.60 1.85 11.37
CA GLU A 98 -7.57 0.96 12.01
C GLU A 98 -7.57 1.25 13.52
N GLY A 99 -8.69 1.72 13.98
CA GLY A 99 -8.89 2.03 15.36
C GLY A 99 -9.11 0.81 16.22
#